data_7e8281231c499c1d630804f2423b539c
#
_entry.id   7e8281231c499c1d630804f2423b539c
#
_cell.length_a   1.000
_cell.length_b   1.000
_cell.length_c   1.000
_cell.angle_alpha   90.00
_cell.angle_beta   90.00
_cell.angle_gamma   90.00
#
_symmetry.space_group_name_H-M   'P 1'
#
loop_
_entity.id
_entity.type
_entity.pdbx_description
1 polymer ?
#
loop_
_entity_poly.entity_id
_entity_poly.type
_entity_poly.pdbx_seq_one_letter_code
_entity_poly.pdbx_strand_id
1 'polypeptide(L)'
;TLALHDALPIFILEVGKKIPILGVCLGHQGIFTAFGGEIIRTDPVHGKQCHIYHQNKGMFQGVSNPLLAARYHSLICKKDTTPSSMDIIAETDNGIIMAIKHQDYPIYGLQFHSESIGTHDGKIIMKNFLEMKVS
;
A
#
# COMPACT_ATOMS: atom_id res chain seq x y z
N THR A 1 21.00 22.04 -0.89
CA THR A 1 19.67 21.57 -0.44
C THR A 1 19.14 20.50 -1.37
N LEU A 2 18.66 19.40 -0.80
CA LEU A 2 17.96 18.36 -1.57
C LEU A 2 16.55 18.84 -1.92
N ALA A 3 16.10 18.55 -3.14
CA ALA A 3 14.71 18.73 -3.48
C ALA A 3 13.86 17.76 -2.64
N LEU A 4 12.60 18.11 -2.38
CA LEU A 4 11.73 17.29 -1.54
C LEU A 4 11.61 15.86 -2.05
N HIS A 5 11.46 15.69 -3.38
CA HIS A 5 11.32 14.37 -3.99
C HIS A 5 12.62 13.52 -3.89
N ASP A 6 13.79 14.16 -3.75
CA ASP A 6 15.06 13.47 -3.55
C ASP A 6 15.29 13.11 -2.08
N ALA A 7 14.78 13.94 -1.16
CA ALA A 7 14.95 13.74 0.27
C ALA A 7 13.96 12.71 0.85
N LEU A 8 12.77 12.58 0.26
CA LEU A 8 11.69 11.77 0.80
C LEU A 8 12.05 10.27 0.91
N PRO A 9 12.63 9.61 -0.12
CA PRO A 9 12.99 8.21 0.02
C PRO A 9 14.05 7.98 1.10
N ILE A 10 15.01 8.89 1.23
CA ILE A 10 16.04 8.81 2.29
C ILE A 10 15.38 8.88 3.66
N PHE A 11 14.45 9.84 3.85
CA PHE A 11 13.72 10.01 5.11
C PHE A 11 12.89 8.76 5.44
N ILE A 12 12.14 8.24 4.48
CA ILE A 12 11.30 7.05 4.67
C ILE A 12 12.16 5.85 5.07
N LEU A 13 13.31 5.65 4.41
CA LEU A 13 14.22 4.56 4.75
C LEU A 13 14.78 4.70 6.17
N GLU A 14 15.24 5.89 6.53
CA GLU A 14 15.81 6.12 7.86
C GLU A 14 14.78 5.87 8.97
N VAL A 15 13.55 6.32 8.78
CA VAL A 15 12.47 6.07 9.73
C VAL A 15 12.09 4.59 9.73
N GLY A 16 11.98 3.97 8.56
CA GLY A 16 11.62 2.56 8.40
C GLY A 16 12.61 1.58 9.01
N LYS A 17 13.86 1.99 9.17
CA LYS A 17 14.85 1.19 9.91
C LYS A 17 14.57 1.16 11.41
N LYS A 18 13.78 2.08 11.92
CA LYS A 18 13.51 2.24 13.35
C LYS A 18 12.09 1.85 13.73
N ILE A 19 11.12 2.18 12.91
CA ILE A 19 9.71 1.88 13.15
C ILE A 19 9.01 1.47 11.86
N PRO A 20 7.96 0.64 11.92
CA PRO A 20 7.13 0.35 10.76
C PRO A 20 6.41 1.60 10.24
N ILE A 21 6.30 1.70 8.92
CA ILE A 21 5.63 2.81 8.23
C ILE A 21 4.47 2.27 7.43
N LEU A 22 3.31 2.93 7.52
CA LEU A 22 2.15 2.65 6.70
C LEU A 22 1.69 3.93 6.00
N GLY A 23 1.74 3.95 4.66
CA GLY A 23 1.13 5.00 3.86
C GLY A 23 -0.23 4.54 3.36
N VAL A 24 -1.26 5.36 3.54
CA VAL A 24 -2.63 5.04 3.15
C VAL A 24 -3.09 6.01 2.08
N CYS A 25 -3.65 5.50 0.99
CA CYS A 25 -4.15 6.27 -0.15
C CYS A 25 -3.07 7.18 -0.76
N LEU A 26 -3.08 8.49 -0.48
CA LEU A 26 -2.04 9.40 -0.94
C LEU A 26 -0.66 9.04 -0.38
N GLY A 27 -0.60 8.52 0.85
CA GLY A 27 0.65 8.05 1.44
C GLY A 27 1.21 6.82 0.74
N HIS A 28 0.36 5.92 0.32
CA HIS A 28 0.72 4.76 -0.50
C HIS A 28 1.33 5.21 -1.84
N GLN A 29 0.66 6.13 -2.52
CA GLN A 29 1.15 6.67 -3.78
C GLN A 29 2.47 7.45 -3.59
N GLY A 30 2.59 8.18 -2.48
CA GLY A 30 3.81 8.89 -2.13
C GLY A 30 5.00 7.97 -1.91
N ILE A 31 4.80 6.84 -1.25
CA ILE A 31 5.83 5.81 -1.09
C ILE A 31 6.23 5.24 -2.45
N PHE A 32 5.25 4.91 -3.28
CA PHE A 32 5.52 4.35 -4.61
C PHE A 32 6.36 5.29 -5.46
N THR A 33 6.00 6.58 -5.51
CA THR A 33 6.73 7.59 -6.28
C THR A 33 8.10 7.92 -5.66
N ALA A 34 8.19 7.93 -4.34
CA ALA A 34 9.45 8.22 -3.64
C ALA A 34 10.55 7.23 -4.03
N PHE A 35 10.20 5.98 -4.31
CA PHE A 35 11.16 4.95 -4.71
C PHE A 35 11.25 4.78 -6.23
N GLY A 36 10.63 5.64 -7.01
CA GLY A 36 10.82 5.73 -8.47
C GLY A 36 9.64 5.28 -9.31
N GLY A 37 8.52 4.91 -8.72
CA GLY A 37 7.33 4.54 -9.46
C GLY A 37 6.56 5.73 -9.99
N GLU A 38 5.64 5.49 -10.91
CA GLU A 38 4.79 6.52 -11.52
C GLU A 38 3.33 6.29 -11.16
N ILE A 39 2.58 7.39 -11.05
CA ILE A 39 1.15 7.38 -10.81
C ILE A 39 0.45 7.76 -12.11
N ILE A 40 -0.61 7.03 -12.46
CA ILE A 40 -1.41 7.30 -13.65
C ILE A 40 -2.87 7.51 -13.27
N ARG A 41 -3.58 8.21 -14.16
CA ARG A 41 -5.02 8.40 -14.00
C ARG A 41 -5.76 7.22 -14.60
N THR A 42 -6.79 6.77 -13.90
CA THR A 42 -7.73 5.77 -14.38
C THR A 42 -9.14 6.37 -14.37
N ASP A 43 -10.11 5.66 -14.95
CA ASP A 43 -11.51 6.12 -14.90
C ASP A 43 -11.96 6.28 -13.45
N PRO A 44 -12.67 7.39 -13.12
CA PRO A 44 -13.18 7.59 -11.77
C PRO A 44 -14.11 6.46 -11.37
N VAL A 45 -13.90 5.94 -10.16
CA VAL A 45 -14.75 4.91 -9.58
C VAL A 45 -15.32 5.46 -8.28
N HIS A 46 -16.64 5.62 -8.22
CA HIS A 46 -17.33 6.18 -7.07
C HIS A 46 -18.02 5.09 -6.28
N GLY A 47 -17.42 4.69 -5.16
CA GLY A 47 -18.02 3.75 -4.24
C GLY A 47 -18.24 2.34 -4.76
N LYS A 48 -17.68 2.02 -5.92
CA LYS A 48 -17.79 0.67 -6.49
C LYS A 48 -16.93 -0.29 -5.68
N GLN A 49 -17.53 -1.40 -5.25
CA GLN A 49 -16.79 -2.44 -4.55
C GLN A 49 -15.91 -3.22 -5.52
N CYS A 50 -14.72 -3.58 -5.06
CA CYS A 50 -13.80 -4.41 -5.82
C CYS A 50 -13.23 -5.51 -4.91
N HIS A 51 -12.85 -6.62 -5.53
CA HIS A 51 -12.17 -7.71 -4.85
C HIS A 51 -10.67 -7.47 -4.89
N ILE A 52 -10.04 -7.60 -3.74
CA ILE A 52 -8.59 -7.44 -3.57
C ILE A 52 -8.01 -8.79 -3.18
N TYR A 53 -7.07 -9.27 -3.98
CA TYR A 53 -6.40 -10.56 -3.79
C TYR A 53 -5.04 -10.33 -3.13
N HIS A 54 -4.70 -11.15 -2.14
CA HIS A 54 -3.43 -11.08 -1.42
C HIS A 54 -2.91 -12.49 -1.13
N GLN A 55 -1.80 -12.61 -0.44
CA GLN A 55 -1.16 -13.91 -0.18
C GLN A 55 -1.36 -14.41 1.26
N ASN A 56 -2.25 -13.80 2.01
CA ASN A 56 -2.62 -14.19 3.39
C ASN A 56 -1.41 -14.27 4.32
N LYS A 57 -0.51 -13.29 4.22
CA LYS A 57 0.66 -13.22 5.08
C LYS A 57 1.00 -11.76 5.43
N GLY A 58 1.82 -11.57 6.45
CA GLY A 58 2.17 -10.24 6.92
C GLY A 58 0.96 -9.46 7.37
N MET A 59 0.80 -8.26 6.84
CA MET A 59 -0.33 -7.38 7.16
C MET A 59 -1.69 -7.99 6.79
N PHE A 60 -1.73 -8.90 5.83
CA PHE A 60 -2.97 -9.54 5.35
C PHE A 60 -3.24 -10.91 5.99
N GLN A 61 -2.45 -11.34 6.94
CA GLN A 61 -2.67 -12.62 7.60
C GLN A 61 -4.00 -12.63 8.33
N GLY A 62 -4.85 -13.61 8.04
CA GLY A 62 -6.17 -13.76 8.65
C GLY A 62 -7.26 -12.89 8.01
N VAL A 63 -6.93 -12.15 6.97
CA VAL A 63 -7.89 -11.30 6.23
C VAL A 63 -8.59 -12.13 5.16
N SER A 64 -9.86 -11.84 4.91
CA SER A 64 -10.62 -12.52 3.83
C SER A 64 -9.89 -12.39 2.49
N ASN A 65 -9.86 -13.46 1.69
CA ASN A 65 -9.15 -13.48 0.42
C ASN A 65 -10.04 -14.13 -0.67
N PRO A 66 -10.62 -13.35 -1.59
CA PRO A 66 -10.42 -11.92 -1.75
C PRO A 66 -11.11 -11.09 -0.67
N LEU A 67 -10.52 -9.94 -0.41
CA LEU A 67 -11.06 -8.92 0.45
C LEU A 67 -11.97 -8.01 -0.37
N LEU A 68 -13.12 -7.62 0.16
CA LEU A 68 -14.02 -6.70 -0.51
C LEU A 68 -13.83 -5.29 0.04
N ALA A 69 -13.54 -4.33 -0.82
CA ALA A 69 -13.32 -2.93 -0.44
C ALA A 69 -13.98 -1.97 -1.41
N ALA A 70 -14.39 -0.81 -0.91
CA ALA A 70 -14.88 0.26 -1.77
C ALA A 70 -13.71 1.02 -2.39
N ARG A 71 -13.84 1.37 -3.66
CA ARG A 71 -12.82 2.08 -4.41
C ARG A 71 -13.34 3.46 -4.81
N TYR A 72 -12.62 4.51 -4.41
CA TYR A 72 -13.03 5.90 -4.64
C TYR A 72 -12.01 6.71 -5.45
N HIS A 73 -10.83 6.14 -5.74
CA HIS A 73 -9.71 6.87 -6.30
C HIS A 73 -9.67 6.79 -7.84
N SER A 74 -9.20 7.87 -8.46
CA SER A 74 -8.97 7.95 -9.91
C SER A 74 -7.49 7.89 -10.27
N LEU A 75 -6.60 7.87 -9.28
CA LEU A 75 -5.15 7.74 -9.46
C LEU A 75 -4.69 6.40 -8.92
N ILE A 76 -3.84 5.72 -9.69
CA ILE A 76 -3.31 4.41 -9.30
C ILE A 76 -1.81 4.35 -9.57
N CYS A 77 -1.13 3.43 -8.89
CA CYS A 77 0.26 3.12 -9.18
C CYS A 77 0.37 2.38 -10.51
N LYS A 78 1.26 2.85 -11.39
CA LYS A 78 1.50 2.21 -12.69
C LYS A 78 2.34 0.97 -12.48
N LYS A 79 1.77 -0.20 -12.72
CA LYS A 79 2.34 -1.49 -12.33
C LYS A 79 3.72 -1.76 -12.96
N ASP A 80 3.91 -1.42 -14.24
CA ASP A 80 5.18 -1.65 -14.94
C ASP A 80 6.30 -0.71 -14.50
N THR A 81 6.00 0.28 -13.64
CA THR A 81 6.98 1.17 -13.05
C THR A 81 7.29 0.81 -11.59
N THR A 82 6.83 -0.33 -11.11
CA THR A 82 7.03 -0.74 -9.72
C THR A 82 8.53 -0.73 -9.40
N PRO A 83 8.95 0.03 -8.36
CA PRO A 83 10.36 0.06 -7.97
C PRO A 83 10.88 -1.34 -7.63
N SER A 84 12.13 -1.61 -7.97
CA SER A 84 12.74 -2.92 -7.70
C SER A 84 12.84 -3.24 -6.21
N SER A 85 12.81 -2.23 -5.35
CA SER A 85 12.84 -2.40 -3.89
C SER A 85 11.48 -2.71 -3.28
N MET A 86 10.40 -2.67 -4.08
CA MET A 86 9.03 -2.87 -3.61
C MET A 86 8.43 -4.15 -4.16
N ASP A 87 7.65 -4.83 -3.32
CA ASP A 87 6.81 -5.95 -3.72
C ASP A 87 5.36 -5.52 -3.75
N ILE A 88 4.63 -5.98 -4.75
CA ILE A 88 3.18 -5.85 -4.80
C ILE A 88 2.59 -6.97 -3.95
N ILE A 89 1.88 -6.64 -2.89
CA ILE A 89 1.36 -7.63 -1.95
C ILE A 89 -0.17 -7.78 -2.02
N ALA A 90 -0.85 -6.92 -2.74
CA ALA A 90 -2.28 -7.05 -3.02
C ALA A 90 -2.65 -6.33 -4.31
N GLU A 91 -3.57 -6.93 -5.07
CA GLU A 91 -4.04 -6.41 -6.36
C GLU A 91 -5.51 -6.72 -6.54
N THR A 92 -6.18 -5.93 -7.41
CA THR A 92 -7.52 -6.29 -7.90
C THR A 92 -7.40 -7.39 -8.97
N ASP A 93 -8.54 -7.96 -9.37
CA ASP A 93 -8.60 -8.99 -10.41
C ASP A 93 -8.09 -8.51 -11.78
N ASN A 94 -8.17 -7.20 -12.05
CA ASN A 94 -7.63 -6.60 -13.27
C ASN A 94 -6.24 -5.98 -13.09
N GLY A 95 -5.54 -6.33 -12.01
CA GLY A 95 -4.13 -5.99 -11.85
C GLY A 95 -3.83 -4.60 -11.31
N ILE A 96 -4.80 -3.91 -10.71
CA ILE A 96 -4.55 -2.62 -10.07
C ILE A 96 -3.87 -2.87 -8.73
N ILE A 97 -2.74 -2.21 -8.48
CA ILE A 97 -1.99 -2.34 -7.22
C ILE A 97 -2.81 -1.75 -6.08
N MET A 98 -3.04 -2.55 -5.05
CA MET A 98 -3.80 -2.15 -3.86
C MET A 98 -2.96 -2.13 -2.59
N ALA A 99 -1.82 -2.80 -2.57
CA ALA A 99 -0.86 -2.72 -1.47
C ALA A 99 0.55 -3.05 -1.93
N ILE A 100 1.52 -2.38 -1.30
CA ILE A 100 2.95 -2.57 -1.57
C ILE A 100 3.70 -2.73 -0.25
N LYS A 101 4.89 -3.34 -0.34
CA LYS A 101 5.80 -3.51 0.80
C LYS A 101 7.24 -3.38 0.32
N HIS A 102 8.05 -2.66 1.08
CA HIS A 102 9.50 -2.65 0.85
C HIS A 102 10.08 -4.05 1.12
N GLN A 103 11.03 -4.49 0.30
CA GLN A 103 11.59 -5.84 0.42
C GLN A 103 12.36 -6.07 1.71
N ASP A 104 13.04 -5.05 2.23
CA ASP A 104 13.95 -5.18 3.36
C ASP A 104 13.41 -4.60 4.67
N TYR A 105 12.53 -3.60 4.59
CA TYR A 105 12.07 -2.86 5.77
C TYR A 105 10.54 -2.89 5.88
N PRO A 106 9.97 -2.70 7.08
CA PRO A 106 8.52 -2.69 7.26
C PRO A 106 7.90 -1.35 6.81
N ILE A 107 8.04 -1.05 5.53
CA ILE A 107 7.45 0.11 4.86
C ILE A 107 6.35 -0.41 3.96
N TYR A 108 5.11 -0.04 4.26
CA TYR A 108 3.90 -0.56 3.60
C TYR A 108 3.08 0.57 3.00
N GLY A 109 2.39 0.26 1.91
CA GLY A 109 1.38 1.14 1.35
C GLY A 109 0.06 0.40 1.14
N LEU A 110 -1.06 1.06 1.46
CA LEU A 110 -2.42 0.60 1.17
C LEU A 110 -3.11 1.65 0.31
N GLN A 111 -3.63 1.26 -0.85
CA GLN A 111 -4.39 2.17 -1.70
C GLN A 111 -5.76 2.49 -1.10
N PHE A 112 -6.34 1.57 -0.36
CA PHE A 112 -7.66 1.72 0.25
C PHE A 112 -7.55 2.10 1.73
N HIS A 113 -8.58 2.71 2.26
CA HIS A 113 -8.69 3.00 3.70
C HIS A 113 -9.22 1.76 4.41
N SER A 114 -8.50 1.29 5.43
CA SER A 114 -8.90 0.09 6.17
C SER A 114 -10.26 0.22 6.84
N GLU A 115 -10.64 1.44 7.23
CA GLU A 115 -11.94 1.72 7.84
C GLU A 115 -13.11 1.68 6.84
N SER A 116 -12.83 1.71 5.53
CA SER A 116 -13.88 1.66 4.48
C SER A 116 -14.18 0.24 4.02
N ILE A 117 -13.46 -0.75 4.51
CA ILE A 117 -13.74 -2.17 4.26
C ILE A 117 -14.55 -2.76 5.40
N GLY A 118 -15.07 -3.97 5.23
CA GLY A 118 -15.80 -4.68 6.26
C GLY A 118 -15.06 -4.60 7.59
N THR A 119 -15.74 -4.19 8.63
CA THR A 119 -15.16 -3.79 9.91
C THR A 119 -14.17 -4.78 10.49
N HIS A 120 -14.42 -6.08 10.29
CA HIS A 120 -13.56 -7.13 10.85
C HIS A 120 -12.21 -7.19 10.12
N ASP A 121 -12.22 -7.22 8.80
CA ASP A 121 -11.00 -7.30 7.99
C ASP A 121 -10.12 -6.06 8.16
N GLY A 122 -10.72 -4.88 8.22
CA GLY A 122 -10.00 -3.64 8.44
C GLY A 122 -9.28 -3.63 9.78
N LYS A 123 -9.94 -4.14 10.82
CA LYS A 123 -9.34 -4.26 12.16
C LYS A 123 -8.17 -5.24 12.17
N ILE A 124 -8.28 -6.36 11.46
CA ILE A 124 -7.20 -7.35 11.37
C ILE A 124 -5.97 -6.74 10.71
N ILE A 125 -6.16 -6.03 9.58
CA ILE A 125 -5.07 -5.36 8.88
C ILE A 125 -4.33 -4.39 9.80
N MET A 126 -5.05 -3.54 10.49
CA MET A 126 -4.45 -2.55 11.39
C MET A 126 -3.79 -3.20 12.59
N LYS A 127 -4.40 -4.24 13.16
CA LYS A 127 -3.79 -5.01 14.26
C LYS A 127 -2.47 -5.63 13.81
N ASN A 128 -2.47 -6.28 12.65
CA ASN A 128 -1.26 -6.91 12.11
C ASN A 128 -0.14 -5.88 11.92
N PHE A 129 -0.49 -4.70 11.38
CA PHE A 129 0.50 -3.65 11.20
C PHE A 129 1.06 -3.16 12.54
N LEU A 130 0.18 -2.88 13.52
CA LEU A 130 0.59 -2.35 14.82
C LEU A 130 1.44 -3.34 15.63
N GLU A 131 1.32 -4.62 15.36
CA GLU A 131 2.11 -5.66 16.04
C GLU A 131 3.46 -5.93 15.34
N MET A 132 3.73 -5.29 14.19
CA MET A 132 5.00 -5.46 13.49
C MET A 132 6.15 -4.85 14.27
N LYS A 133 7.31 -5.48 14.15
CA LYS A 133 8.55 -5.01 14.76
C LYS A 133 9.61 -4.88 13.69
N VAL A 134 10.51 -3.93 13.91
CA VAL A 134 11.73 -3.81 13.10
C VAL A 134 12.70 -4.86 13.60
N SER A 135 13.17 -5.70 12.67
CA SER A 135 14.14 -6.75 12.98
C SER A 135 15.56 -6.25 12.89
#